data_ffc6b324e8c232bb4e056f1fb5aeb42b
#
_entry.id   ffc6b324e8c232bb4e056f1fb5aeb42b
#
_cell.length_a   1.000
_cell.length_b   1.000
_cell.length_c   1.000
_cell.angle_alpha   90.00
_cell.angle_beta   90.00
_cell.angle_gamma   90.00
#
_symmetry.space_group_name_H-M   'P 1'
#
loop_
_entity.id
_entity.type
_entity.pdbx_description
1 polymer ?
#
loop_
_entity_poly.entity_id
_entity_poly.type
_entity_poly.pdbx_seq_one_letter_code
_entity_poly.pdbx_strand_id
1 'polypeptide(L)'
;MLIALNYDVIAEVGDGRTAIDLAKKLRPDLVIMDIKMPEVDGIAAAGELTREKIAPVVLLTAYSDQALVEQAKEAGVVGYIVKPFREAELMPVIEVAMARFDEFVALEQEIGSMKDALESRKVVERAKGILMEVHGLRESEAFHRIRRTSMDSRKSMKEVAEAILLTHEMEFGASAKSPSRES
;
A
#
# COMPACT_ATOMS: atom_id res chain seq x y z
N MET A 1 21.52 -20.35 -15.79
CA MET A 1 21.24 -19.09 -16.50
C MET A 1 21.36 -17.89 -15.56
N LEU A 2 20.51 -17.70 -14.55
CA LEU A 2 20.57 -16.53 -13.63
C LEU A 2 21.93 -16.36 -12.95
N ILE A 3 22.51 -17.43 -12.42
CA ILE A 3 23.85 -17.42 -11.80
C ILE A 3 24.93 -16.98 -12.80
N ALA A 4 24.82 -17.38 -14.07
CA ALA A 4 25.74 -16.96 -15.12
C ALA A 4 25.63 -15.45 -15.45
N LEU A 5 24.46 -14.87 -15.20
CA LEU A 5 24.17 -13.43 -15.28
C LEU A 5 24.49 -12.67 -13.97
N ASN A 6 25.17 -13.33 -13.03
CA ASN A 6 25.57 -12.76 -11.75
C ASN A 6 24.41 -12.41 -10.80
N TYR A 7 23.25 -13.09 -10.96
CA TYR A 7 22.16 -13.05 -9.99
C TYR A 7 22.34 -14.11 -8.92
N ASP A 8 22.04 -13.76 -7.67
CA ASP A 8 22.00 -14.70 -6.56
C ASP A 8 20.63 -15.35 -6.46
N VAL A 9 20.56 -16.66 -6.66
CA VAL A 9 19.33 -17.44 -6.57
C VAL A 9 19.15 -17.93 -5.13
N ILE A 10 18.35 -17.17 -4.37
CA ILE A 10 18.17 -17.41 -2.92
C ILE A 10 17.15 -18.51 -2.60
N ALA A 11 16.28 -18.87 -3.54
CA ALA A 11 15.33 -19.98 -3.41
C ALA A 11 14.82 -20.47 -4.76
N GLU A 12 14.46 -21.75 -4.82
CA GLU A 12 13.75 -22.40 -5.92
C GLU A 12 12.61 -23.25 -5.35
N VAL A 13 11.40 -23.12 -5.94
CA VAL A 13 10.20 -23.82 -5.48
C VAL A 13 9.36 -24.30 -6.66
N GLY A 14 8.53 -25.31 -6.43
CA GLY A 14 7.77 -25.96 -7.48
C GLY A 14 6.29 -25.58 -7.54
N ASP A 15 5.79 -24.76 -6.63
CA ASP A 15 4.37 -24.37 -6.55
C ASP A 15 4.19 -22.91 -6.11
N GLY A 16 3.02 -22.34 -6.47
CA GLY A 16 2.75 -20.92 -6.24
C GLY A 16 2.53 -20.58 -4.77
N ARG A 17 2.00 -21.46 -3.94
CA ARG A 17 1.79 -21.21 -2.51
C ARG A 17 3.12 -21.07 -1.79
N THR A 18 4.00 -22.03 -1.96
CA THR A 18 5.35 -21.98 -1.38
C THR A 18 6.13 -20.77 -1.91
N ALA A 19 5.95 -20.40 -3.19
CA ALA A 19 6.57 -19.20 -3.77
C ALA A 19 6.16 -17.93 -3.04
N ILE A 20 4.86 -17.76 -2.77
CA ILE A 20 4.32 -16.61 -2.03
C ILE A 20 4.93 -16.56 -0.61
N ASP A 21 4.85 -17.67 0.12
CA ASP A 21 5.29 -17.74 1.51
C ASP A 21 6.79 -17.45 1.65
N LEU A 22 7.61 -18.01 0.75
CA LEU A 22 9.05 -17.75 0.74
C LEU A 22 9.39 -16.33 0.31
N ALA A 23 8.72 -15.78 -0.70
CA ALA A 23 8.93 -14.40 -1.12
C ALA A 23 8.59 -13.40 0.01
N LYS A 24 7.50 -13.62 0.75
CA LYS A 24 7.14 -12.82 1.93
C LYS A 24 8.21 -12.87 3.02
N LYS A 25 8.82 -14.05 3.23
CA LYS A 25 9.85 -14.26 4.25
C LYS A 25 11.22 -13.72 3.85
N LEU A 26 11.64 -13.99 2.63
CA LEU A 26 12.99 -13.70 2.14
C LEU A 26 13.13 -12.31 1.54
N ARG A 27 11.99 -11.69 1.10
CA ARG A 27 11.99 -10.37 0.45
C ARG A 27 13.00 -10.27 -0.68
N PRO A 28 12.90 -11.12 -1.72
CA PRO A 28 13.81 -11.06 -2.86
C PRO A 28 13.66 -9.75 -3.64
N ASP A 29 14.71 -9.35 -4.35
CA ASP A 29 14.67 -8.21 -5.26
C ASP A 29 13.81 -8.49 -6.51
N LEU A 30 13.65 -9.77 -6.88
CA LEU A 30 12.88 -10.21 -8.03
C LEU A 30 12.37 -11.63 -7.82
N VAL A 31 11.18 -11.92 -8.32
CA VAL A 31 10.64 -13.28 -8.45
C VAL A 31 10.43 -13.60 -9.93
N ILE A 32 10.96 -14.73 -10.37
CA ILE A 32 10.70 -15.29 -11.70
C ILE A 32 9.90 -16.58 -11.51
N MET A 33 8.72 -16.67 -12.09
CA MET A 33 7.86 -17.84 -11.92
C MET A 33 7.13 -18.24 -13.20
N ASP A 34 6.83 -19.52 -13.31
CA ASP A 34 5.98 -20.01 -14.37
C ASP A 34 4.52 -19.64 -14.16
N ILE A 35 3.74 -19.42 -15.22
CA ILE A 35 2.29 -19.21 -15.09
C ILE A 35 1.64 -20.51 -14.60
N LYS A 36 1.98 -21.64 -15.20
CA LYS A 36 1.37 -22.94 -14.87
C LYS A 36 2.13 -23.60 -13.73
N MET A 37 1.63 -23.43 -12.52
CA MET A 37 2.16 -24.09 -11.32
C MET A 37 1.04 -24.80 -10.56
N PRO A 38 1.37 -25.87 -9.78
CA PRO A 38 0.42 -26.50 -8.87
C PRO A 38 -0.10 -25.55 -7.79
N GLU A 39 -1.24 -25.87 -7.21
CA GLU A 39 -1.95 -25.20 -6.12
C GLU A 39 -2.40 -23.77 -6.45
N VAL A 40 -1.48 -22.85 -6.64
CA VAL A 40 -1.72 -21.47 -7.02
C VAL A 40 -1.00 -21.20 -8.33
N ASP A 41 -1.72 -20.74 -9.34
CA ASP A 41 -1.09 -20.36 -10.61
C ASP A 41 -0.22 -19.09 -10.46
N GLY A 42 0.74 -18.95 -11.40
CA GLY A 42 1.71 -17.85 -11.33
C GLY A 42 1.09 -16.47 -11.45
N ILE A 43 -0.03 -16.29 -12.12
CA ILE A 43 -0.71 -14.99 -12.24
C ILE A 43 -1.32 -14.59 -10.89
N ALA A 44 -2.01 -15.53 -10.23
CA ALA A 44 -2.58 -15.30 -8.91
C ALA A 44 -1.49 -15.03 -7.86
N ALA A 45 -0.40 -15.83 -7.90
CA ALA A 45 0.76 -15.61 -7.02
C ALA A 45 1.43 -14.25 -7.25
N ALA A 46 1.65 -13.87 -8.51
CA ALA A 46 2.21 -12.58 -8.88
C ALA A 46 1.34 -11.41 -8.42
N GLY A 47 0.01 -11.52 -8.58
CA GLY A 47 -0.94 -10.52 -8.12
C GLY A 47 -0.90 -10.32 -6.59
N GLU A 48 -0.74 -11.38 -5.82
CA GLU A 48 -0.58 -11.29 -4.36
C GLU A 48 0.73 -10.58 -3.99
N LEU A 49 1.85 -11.00 -4.57
CA LEU A 49 3.17 -10.41 -4.30
C LEU A 49 3.25 -8.94 -4.69
N THR A 50 2.67 -8.56 -5.82
CA THR A 50 2.64 -7.17 -6.30
C THR A 50 1.76 -6.30 -5.42
N ARG A 51 0.55 -6.75 -5.08
CA ARG A 51 -0.39 -6.02 -4.22
C ARG A 51 0.19 -5.77 -2.82
N GLU A 52 0.90 -6.75 -2.28
CA GLU A 52 1.56 -6.62 -0.97
C GLU A 52 2.95 -5.95 -1.05
N LYS A 53 3.37 -5.52 -2.25
CA LYS A 53 4.66 -4.85 -2.49
C LYS A 53 5.85 -5.66 -1.98
N ILE A 54 5.81 -6.97 -2.24
CA ILE A 54 6.86 -7.89 -1.78
C ILE A 54 8.07 -7.83 -2.70
N ALA A 55 7.86 -8.04 -4.00
CA ALA A 55 8.88 -8.02 -5.05
C ALA A 55 8.23 -7.88 -6.43
N PRO A 56 8.95 -7.37 -7.43
CA PRO A 56 8.53 -7.44 -8.83
C PRO A 56 8.49 -8.90 -9.28
N VAL A 57 7.53 -9.21 -10.15
CA VAL A 57 7.36 -10.56 -10.69
C VAL A 57 7.50 -10.54 -12.21
N VAL A 58 8.35 -11.42 -12.72
CA VAL A 58 8.45 -11.75 -14.15
C VAL A 58 7.86 -13.15 -14.38
N LEU A 59 6.81 -13.23 -15.20
CA LEU A 59 6.18 -14.49 -15.52
C LEU A 59 6.85 -15.16 -16.72
N LEU A 60 7.03 -16.48 -16.62
CA LEU A 60 7.42 -17.31 -17.74
C LEU A 60 6.17 -17.98 -18.33
N THR A 61 5.97 -17.89 -19.63
CA THR A 61 4.82 -18.47 -20.31
C THR A 61 5.25 -19.35 -21.48
N ALA A 62 4.56 -20.45 -21.68
CA ALA A 62 4.81 -21.33 -22.82
C ALA A 62 4.15 -20.82 -24.13
N TYR A 63 3.25 -19.83 -24.04
CA TYR A 63 2.48 -19.36 -25.18
C TYR A 63 2.15 -17.88 -25.04
N SER A 64 2.09 -17.18 -26.19
CA SER A 64 1.55 -15.83 -26.32
C SER A 64 0.01 -15.85 -26.34
N ASP A 65 -0.61 -16.50 -25.33
CA ASP A 65 -2.06 -16.46 -25.16
C ASP A 65 -2.44 -15.06 -24.69
N GLN A 66 -3.11 -14.32 -25.55
CA GLN A 66 -3.48 -12.94 -25.30
C GLN A 66 -4.36 -12.79 -24.06
N ALA A 67 -5.16 -13.80 -23.73
CA ALA A 67 -5.98 -13.81 -22.52
C ALA A 67 -5.14 -13.88 -21.25
N LEU A 68 -4.07 -14.70 -21.23
CA LEU A 68 -3.14 -14.77 -20.10
C LEU A 68 -2.33 -13.48 -19.93
N VAL A 69 -1.97 -12.82 -21.03
CA VAL A 69 -1.26 -11.52 -20.99
C VAL A 69 -2.15 -10.44 -20.37
N GLU A 70 -3.44 -10.38 -20.72
CA GLU A 70 -4.37 -9.43 -20.12
C GLU A 70 -4.60 -9.73 -18.62
N GLN A 71 -4.77 -10.98 -18.24
CA GLN A 71 -4.85 -11.36 -16.82
C GLN A 71 -3.59 -11.00 -16.04
N ALA A 72 -2.39 -11.19 -16.61
CA ALA A 72 -1.14 -10.81 -15.98
C ALA A 72 -1.04 -9.28 -15.78
N LYS A 73 -1.50 -8.49 -16.75
CA LYS A 73 -1.56 -7.02 -16.60
C LYS A 73 -2.51 -6.59 -15.49
N GLU A 74 -3.72 -7.18 -15.44
CA GLU A 74 -4.69 -6.91 -14.38
C GLU A 74 -4.17 -7.28 -12.98
N ALA A 75 -3.35 -8.35 -12.91
CA ALA A 75 -2.66 -8.75 -11.69
C ALA A 75 -1.48 -7.83 -11.32
N GLY A 76 -1.15 -6.83 -12.14
CA GLY A 76 -0.05 -5.90 -11.90
C GLY A 76 1.33 -6.49 -12.18
N VAL A 77 1.41 -7.54 -13.00
CA VAL A 77 2.69 -8.14 -13.43
C VAL A 77 3.43 -7.16 -14.33
N VAL A 78 4.68 -6.90 -13.99
CA VAL A 78 5.51 -5.89 -14.66
C VAL A 78 6.31 -6.43 -15.85
N GLY A 79 6.40 -7.77 -16.01
CA GLY A 79 7.08 -8.38 -17.15
C GLY A 79 6.70 -9.83 -17.36
N TYR A 80 6.78 -10.29 -18.60
CA TYR A 80 6.66 -11.70 -18.95
C TYR A 80 7.62 -12.07 -20.06
N ILE A 81 8.00 -13.34 -20.12
CA ILE A 81 8.89 -13.90 -21.15
C ILE A 81 8.26 -15.17 -21.70
N VAL A 82 8.27 -15.29 -23.03
CA VAL A 82 7.73 -16.46 -23.73
C VAL A 82 8.82 -17.54 -23.88
N LYS A 83 8.53 -18.75 -23.45
CA LYS A 83 9.40 -19.92 -23.63
C LYS A 83 9.30 -20.49 -25.06
N PRO A 84 10.42 -20.93 -25.68
CA PRO A 84 11.78 -20.90 -25.18
C PRO A 84 12.42 -19.52 -25.34
N PHE A 85 13.19 -19.06 -24.38
CA PHE A 85 13.87 -17.75 -24.39
C PHE A 85 15.39 -17.93 -24.25
N ARG A 86 16.12 -16.92 -24.72
CA ARG A 86 17.57 -16.83 -24.61
C ARG A 86 17.97 -15.95 -23.45
N GLU A 87 19.17 -16.14 -22.95
CA GLU A 87 19.75 -15.36 -21.85
C GLU A 87 19.71 -13.85 -22.12
N ALA A 88 20.00 -13.43 -23.36
CA ALA A 88 19.98 -12.04 -23.79
C ALA A 88 18.57 -11.38 -23.74
N GLU A 89 17.50 -12.17 -23.69
CA GLU A 89 16.13 -11.70 -23.60
C GLU A 89 15.69 -11.50 -22.15
N LEU A 90 16.34 -12.17 -21.21
CA LEU A 90 15.99 -12.16 -19.80
C LEU A 90 16.41 -10.85 -19.11
N MET A 91 17.66 -10.40 -19.32
CA MET A 91 18.21 -9.22 -18.67
C MET A 91 17.36 -7.96 -18.88
N PRO A 92 17.02 -7.57 -20.12
CA PRO A 92 16.21 -6.35 -20.32
C PRO A 92 14.85 -6.41 -19.65
N VAL A 93 14.22 -7.60 -19.59
CA VAL A 93 12.91 -7.77 -18.93
C VAL A 93 13.05 -7.64 -17.42
N ILE A 94 14.12 -8.19 -16.83
CA ILE A 94 14.39 -8.02 -15.40
C ILE A 94 14.61 -6.55 -15.05
N GLU A 95 15.46 -5.86 -15.78
CA GLU A 95 15.76 -4.43 -15.52
C GLU A 95 14.50 -3.56 -15.61
N VAL A 96 13.67 -3.78 -16.63
CA VAL A 96 12.41 -3.06 -16.79
C VAL A 96 11.44 -3.42 -15.67
N ALA A 97 11.36 -4.70 -15.27
CA ALA A 97 10.47 -5.13 -14.21
C ALA A 97 10.84 -4.51 -12.86
N MET A 98 12.12 -4.48 -12.52
CA MET A 98 12.62 -3.86 -11.30
C MET A 98 12.33 -2.34 -11.30
N ALA A 99 12.70 -1.64 -12.36
CA ALA A 99 12.47 -0.19 -12.47
C ALA A 99 10.98 0.19 -12.37
N ARG A 100 10.10 -0.57 -13.02
CA ARG A 100 8.64 -0.35 -12.96
C ARG A 100 8.06 -0.61 -11.58
N PHE A 101 8.55 -1.61 -10.90
CA PHE A 101 8.10 -1.92 -9.55
C PHE A 101 8.53 -0.84 -8.56
N ASP A 102 9.77 -0.35 -8.65
CA ASP A 102 10.27 0.74 -7.82
C ASP A 102 9.46 2.03 -8.04
N GLU A 103 9.17 2.38 -9.30
CA GLU A 103 8.31 3.50 -9.65
C GLU A 103 6.89 3.34 -9.06
N PHE A 104 6.32 2.15 -9.18
CA PHE A 104 5.01 1.84 -8.60
C PHE A 104 5.00 2.01 -7.08
N VAL A 105 6.00 1.46 -6.37
CA VAL A 105 6.10 1.57 -4.90
C VAL A 105 6.28 3.03 -4.47
N ALA A 106 7.11 3.80 -5.18
CA ALA A 106 7.31 5.23 -4.90
C ALA A 106 6.02 6.05 -5.06
N LEU A 107 5.29 5.85 -6.16
CA LEU A 107 4.00 6.51 -6.41
C LEU A 107 2.95 6.16 -5.35
N GLU A 108 2.87 4.91 -4.96
CA GLU A 108 1.94 4.46 -3.91
C GLU A 108 2.26 5.08 -2.54
N GLN A 109 3.55 5.24 -2.21
CA GLN A 109 3.99 5.93 -0.99
C GLN A 109 3.62 7.42 -1.04
N GLU A 110 3.79 8.07 -2.18
CA GLU A 110 3.41 9.48 -2.36
C GLU A 110 1.90 9.66 -2.19
N ILE A 111 1.09 8.81 -2.84
CA ILE A 111 -0.37 8.82 -2.69
C ILE A 111 -0.77 8.60 -1.23
N GLY A 112 -0.14 7.66 -0.53
CA GLY A 112 -0.36 7.40 0.89
C GLY A 112 -0.11 8.65 1.73
N SER A 113 1.05 9.29 1.54
CA SER A 113 1.43 10.51 2.27
C SER A 113 0.47 11.69 2.02
N MET A 114 0.01 11.85 0.78
CA MET A 114 -0.98 12.87 0.42
C MET A 114 -2.35 12.62 1.07
N LYS A 115 -2.80 11.36 1.11
CA LYS A 115 -4.05 10.98 1.79
C LYS A 115 -3.97 11.27 3.29
N ASP A 116 -2.87 10.91 3.94
CA ASP A 116 -2.64 11.16 5.36
C ASP A 116 -2.58 12.66 5.68
N ALA A 117 -1.95 13.45 4.82
CA ALA A 117 -1.92 14.91 4.97
C ALA A 117 -3.31 15.53 4.83
N LEU A 118 -4.10 15.07 3.85
CA LEU A 118 -5.48 15.54 3.66
C LEU A 118 -6.38 15.18 4.84
N GLU A 119 -6.27 13.95 5.33
CA GLU A 119 -7.04 13.49 6.49
C GLU A 119 -6.67 14.28 7.75
N SER A 120 -5.37 14.48 7.99
CA SER A 120 -4.87 15.31 9.08
C SER A 120 -5.44 16.72 9.02
N ARG A 121 -5.46 17.32 7.83
CA ARG A 121 -6.05 18.66 7.63
C ARG A 121 -7.52 18.69 7.98
N LYS A 122 -8.32 17.71 7.50
CA LYS A 122 -9.76 17.63 7.81
C LYS A 122 -10.02 17.52 9.30
N VAL A 123 -9.28 16.68 9.99
CA VAL A 123 -9.43 16.48 11.45
C VAL A 123 -9.09 17.76 12.21
N VAL A 124 -7.99 18.43 11.84
CA VAL A 124 -7.59 19.72 12.45
C VAL A 124 -8.63 20.82 12.20
N GLU A 125 -9.17 20.92 10.99
CA GLU A 125 -10.22 21.90 10.67
C GLU A 125 -11.50 21.67 11.51
N ARG A 126 -11.93 20.41 11.69
CA ARG A 126 -13.07 20.08 12.55
C ARG A 126 -12.80 20.46 14.00
N ALA A 127 -11.64 20.13 14.53
CA ALA A 127 -11.25 20.49 15.90
C ALA A 127 -11.18 22.01 16.12
N LYS A 128 -10.69 22.77 15.13
CA LYS A 128 -10.75 24.24 15.12
C LYS A 128 -12.20 24.73 15.25
N GLY A 129 -13.11 24.16 14.43
CA GLY A 129 -14.53 24.49 14.49
C GLY A 129 -15.12 24.34 15.90
N ILE A 130 -14.84 23.21 16.55
CA ILE A 130 -15.27 22.96 17.94
C ILE A 130 -14.68 23.99 18.91
N LEU A 131 -13.38 24.27 18.83
CA LEU A 131 -12.75 25.27 19.71
C LEU A 131 -13.33 26.68 19.51
N MET A 132 -13.69 27.03 18.28
CA MET A 132 -14.36 28.30 17.98
C MET A 132 -15.78 28.34 18.56
N GLU A 133 -16.54 27.26 18.41
CA GLU A 133 -17.91 27.16 18.88
C GLU A 133 -18.02 27.10 20.41
N VAL A 134 -17.25 26.20 21.05
CA VAL A 134 -17.35 25.93 22.48
C VAL A 134 -16.62 26.98 23.33
N HIS A 135 -15.48 27.48 22.84
CA HIS A 135 -14.64 28.41 23.60
C HIS A 135 -14.66 29.86 23.06
N GLY A 136 -15.41 30.15 22.00
CA GLY A 136 -15.48 31.49 21.42
C GLY A 136 -14.16 31.97 20.80
N LEU A 137 -13.25 31.08 20.46
CA LEU A 137 -11.94 31.45 19.92
C LEU A 137 -12.05 31.87 18.46
N ARG A 138 -11.21 32.82 18.05
CA ARG A 138 -11.01 33.10 16.62
C ARG A 138 -10.23 31.96 15.96
N GLU A 139 -10.36 31.82 14.67
CA GLU A 139 -9.71 30.74 13.90
C GLU A 139 -8.21 30.63 14.16
N SER A 140 -7.51 31.76 14.15
CA SER A 140 -6.06 31.82 14.44
C SER A 140 -5.72 31.34 15.85
N GLU A 141 -6.55 31.69 16.84
CA GLU A 141 -6.37 31.29 18.24
C GLU A 141 -6.61 29.80 18.43
N ALA A 142 -7.64 29.25 17.79
CA ALA A 142 -7.92 27.81 17.78
C ALA A 142 -6.77 27.02 17.17
N PHE A 143 -6.25 27.46 16.02
CA PHE A 143 -5.09 26.84 15.38
C PHE A 143 -3.85 26.89 16.27
N HIS A 144 -3.54 28.06 16.83
CA HIS A 144 -2.40 28.20 17.73
C HIS A 144 -2.52 27.33 18.98
N ARG A 145 -3.73 27.15 19.51
CA ARG A 145 -3.98 26.27 20.65
C ARG A 145 -3.68 24.83 20.34
N ILE A 146 -4.18 24.31 19.20
CA ILE A 146 -3.88 22.94 18.75
C ILE A 146 -2.37 22.76 18.55
N ARG A 147 -1.71 23.70 17.85
CA ARG A 147 -0.29 23.64 17.58
C ARG A 147 0.55 23.66 18.88
N ARG A 148 0.23 24.53 19.82
CA ARG A 148 0.93 24.60 21.09
C ARG A 148 0.78 23.31 21.89
N THR A 149 -0.43 22.78 22.00
CA THR A 149 -0.69 21.50 22.66
C THR A 149 0.06 20.35 22.00
N SER A 150 0.15 20.32 20.67
CA SER A 150 0.96 19.36 19.90
C SER A 150 2.44 19.43 20.32
N MET A 151 3.01 20.62 20.39
CA MET A 151 4.40 20.81 20.79
C MET A 151 4.65 20.43 22.25
N ASP A 152 3.81 20.84 23.16
CA ASP A 152 3.92 20.60 24.60
C ASP A 152 3.77 19.10 24.94
N SER A 153 2.88 18.40 24.25
CA SER A 153 2.60 16.97 24.45
C SER A 153 3.47 16.04 23.61
N ARG A 154 4.27 16.55 22.67
CA ARG A 154 5.04 15.78 21.67
C ARG A 154 4.18 14.85 20.82
N LYS A 155 2.95 15.24 20.56
CA LYS A 155 1.99 14.54 19.68
C LYS A 155 1.80 15.32 18.40
N SER A 156 1.38 14.63 17.33
CA SER A 156 1.02 15.30 16.09
C SER A 156 -0.21 16.21 16.27
N MET A 157 -0.37 17.21 15.42
CA MET A 157 -1.58 18.04 15.40
C MET A 157 -2.85 17.21 15.14
N LYS A 158 -2.74 16.13 14.37
CA LYS A 158 -3.83 15.18 14.12
C LYS A 158 -4.28 14.50 15.42
N GLU A 159 -3.35 13.93 16.19
CA GLU A 159 -3.68 13.27 17.46
C GLU A 159 -4.31 14.24 18.48
N VAL A 160 -3.82 15.47 18.54
CA VAL A 160 -4.41 16.51 19.42
C VAL A 160 -5.82 16.85 18.94
N ALA A 161 -6.01 17.01 17.64
CA ALA A 161 -7.32 17.32 17.07
C ALA A 161 -8.32 16.17 17.26
N GLU A 162 -7.89 14.91 17.09
CA GLU A 162 -8.72 13.72 17.38
C GLU A 162 -9.13 13.66 18.85
N ALA A 163 -8.23 13.99 19.78
CA ALA A 163 -8.56 14.05 21.20
C ALA A 163 -9.64 15.14 21.50
N ILE A 164 -9.55 16.30 20.86
CA ILE A 164 -10.57 17.37 20.99
C ILE A 164 -11.92 16.89 20.46
N LEU A 165 -11.95 16.25 19.29
CA LEU A 165 -13.18 15.70 18.71
C LEU A 165 -13.81 14.66 19.64
N LEU A 166 -13.00 13.72 20.14
CA LEU A 166 -13.45 12.66 21.04
C LEU A 166 -14.04 13.22 22.34
N THR A 167 -13.37 14.20 22.96
CA THR A 167 -13.85 14.84 24.18
C THR A 167 -15.18 15.54 23.96
N HIS A 168 -15.30 16.27 22.85
CA HIS A 168 -16.55 16.95 22.50
C HIS A 168 -17.71 15.96 22.24
N GLU A 169 -17.45 14.86 21.55
CA GLU A 169 -18.46 13.81 21.33
C GLU A 169 -18.92 13.15 22.63
N MET A 170 -18.02 12.96 23.60
CA MET A 170 -18.36 12.41 24.93
C MET A 170 -19.18 13.39 25.76
N GLU A 171 -18.90 14.69 25.69
CA GLU A 171 -19.60 15.71 26.48
C GLU A 171 -20.97 16.05 25.90
N PHE A 172 -21.08 16.14 24.58
CA PHE A 172 -22.28 16.64 23.90
C PHE A 172 -23.07 15.57 23.13
N GLY A 173 -22.41 14.46 22.70
CA GLY A 173 -23.07 13.38 21.97
C GLY A 173 -24.03 12.55 22.82
N ALA A 174 -23.87 12.53 24.13
CA ALA A 174 -24.78 11.87 25.08
C ALA A 174 -26.13 12.63 25.27
N SER A 175 -26.17 13.93 24.98
CA SER A 175 -27.35 14.77 25.21
C SER A 175 -28.42 14.63 24.11
N ALA A 176 -28.08 14.04 22.94
CA ALA A 176 -29.00 13.91 21.80
C ALA A 176 -29.82 12.61 21.78
N LYS A 177 -29.70 11.74 22.78
CA LYS A 177 -30.42 10.44 22.88
C LYS A 177 -31.29 10.35 24.13
N SER A 178 -32.11 11.36 24.41
CA SER A 178 -33.25 11.20 25.32
C SER A 178 -34.51 10.99 24.46
N PRO A 179 -35.12 9.80 24.45
CA PRO A 179 -36.42 9.64 23.83
C PRO A 179 -37.42 10.34 24.72
N SER A 180 -38.16 11.32 24.14
CA SER A 180 -39.39 11.83 24.68
C SER A 180 -40.30 10.66 25.05
N ARG A 181 -40.45 10.42 26.33
CA ARG A 181 -41.59 9.68 26.88
C ARG A 181 -42.74 10.66 26.83
N GLU A 182 -43.58 10.49 25.86
CA GLU A 182 -44.95 11.00 25.91
C GLU A 182 -45.85 9.93 26.54
N SER A 183 -46.59 10.41 27.48
CA SER A 183 -47.67 9.79 28.24
C SER A 183 -48.86 9.41 27.38
#